data_866cf05e45b336739268ed8e6df5e911
#
_entry.id   866cf05e45b336739268ed8e6df5e911
#
_cell.length_a   1.000
_cell.length_b   1.000
_cell.length_c   1.000
_cell.angle_alpha   90.00
_cell.angle_beta   90.00
_cell.angle_gamma   90.00
#
_symmetry.space_group_name_H-M   'P 1'
#
loop_
_entity.id
_entity.type
_entity.pdbx_description
1 polymer ?
#
loop_
_entity_poly.entity_id
_entity_poly.type
_entity_poly.pdbx_seq_one_letter_code
_entity_poly.pdbx_strand_id
1 'polypeptide(L)'
;YTTKYYGSDIPDSQSFDKQAERASDFLDTITFERLVDGLPDNERAQTKIKKAVCAVSDKLYGLELAEKQALSAAAGSDSKTDINGKSSGIIVSRNSGSESISYASPSEIANGAKAWSAVYSAAGDEQATNKLLYDTANVYLMGVRDNEGTPLLFAGL
;
A
#
# COMPACT_ATOMS: atom_id res chain seq x y z
N TYR A 1 10.30 11.27 4.28
CA TYR A 1 9.63 10.03 4.67
C TYR A 1 10.08 9.59 6.06
N THR A 2 11.32 9.18 6.23
CA THR A 2 11.84 8.60 7.48
C THR A 2 11.89 9.57 8.67
N THR A 3 12.17 10.85 8.45
CA THR A 3 12.46 11.84 9.52
C THR A 3 11.23 12.53 10.12
N LYS A 4 10.17 12.76 9.34
CA LYS A 4 8.98 13.49 9.79
C LYS A 4 7.71 12.65 9.81
N TYR A 5 7.65 11.64 8.96
CA TYR A 5 6.54 10.70 8.90
C TYR A 5 6.85 9.41 9.68
N TYR A 6 8.15 9.11 9.88
CA TYR A 6 8.67 7.89 10.52
C TYR A 6 8.28 6.60 9.79
N GLY A 7 8.17 6.70 8.45
CA GLY A 7 7.85 5.55 7.61
C GLY A 7 9.02 4.57 7.54
N SER A 8 8.71 3.28 7.51
CA SER A 8 9.66 2.17 7.44
C SER A 8 9.26 1.10 6.42
N ASP A 9 8.08 1.21 5.83
CA ASP A 9 7.51 0.17 4.97
C ASP A 9 8.18 0.13 3.60
N ILE A 10 8.66 1.27 3.11
CA ILE A 10 9.37 1.38 1.83
C ILE A 10 10.89 1.38 2.09
N PRO A 11 11.64 0.38 1.57
CA PRO A 11 13.01 0.11 2.00
C PRO A 11 14.05 1.09 1.45
N ASP A 12 13.80 1.70 0.30
CA ASP A 12 14.77 2.55 -0.41
C ASP A 12 14.13 3.81 -1.01
N SER A 13 14.98 4.81 -1.30
CA SER A 13 14.51 6.09 -1.83
C SER A 13 13.92 5.99 -3.23
N GLN A 14 14.45 5.11 -4.09
CA GLN A 14 13.95 4.98 -5.46
C GLN A 14 12.53 4.40 -5.46
N SER A 15 12.29 3.38 -4.65
CA SER A 15 10.94 2.83 -4.45
C SER A 15 10.00 3.87 -3.85
N PHE A 16 10.49 4.69 -2.89
CA PHE A 16 9.71 5.76 -2.31
C PHE A 16 9.37 6.83 -3.35
N ASP A 17 10.33 7.32 -4.12
CA ASP A 17 10.12 8.36 -5.13
C ASP A 17 9.06 7.93 -6.16
N LYS A 18 9.13 6.68 -6.64
CA LYS A 18 8.11 6.10 -7.53
C LYS A 18 6.72 6.11 -6.91
N GLN A 19 6.58 5.70 -5.66
CA GLN A 19 5.27 5.65 -5.01
C GLN A 19 4.79 7.05 -4.60
N ALA A 20 5.69 7.96 -4.25
CA ALA A 20 5.36 9.34 -3.92
C ALA A 20 4.82 10.11 -5.13
N GLU A 21 5.37 9.89 -6.32
CA GLU A 21 4.84 10.44 -7.58
C GLU A 21 3.40 9.97 -7.80
N ARG A 22 3.17 8.66 -7.76
CA ARG A 22 1.82 8.09 -7.92
C ARG A 22 0.84 8.55 -6.84
N ALA A 23 1.33 8.72 -5.62
CA ALA A 23 0.53 9.24 -4.50
C ALA A 23 0.17 10.71 -4.71
N SER A 24 1.09 11.51 -5.26
CA SER A 24 0.83 12.91 -5.60
C SER A 24 -0.23 13.03 -6.68
N ASP A 25 -0.12 12.28 -7.77
CA ASP A 25 -1.14 12.23 -8.83
C ASP A 25 -2.54 11.84 -8.28
N PHE A 26 -2.54 10.87 -7.35
CA PHE A 26 -3.79 10.47 -6.69
C PHE A 26 -4.37 11.59 -5.83
N LEU A 27 -3.51 12.31 -5.07
CA LEU A 27 -3.94 13.43 -4.26
C LEU A 27 -4.47 14.57 -5.13
N ASP A 28 -3.81 14.90 -6.24
CA ASP A 28 -4.28 15.92 -7.18
C ASP A 28 -5.70 15.59 -7.70
N THR A 29 -5.92 14.33 -8.05
CA THR A 29 -7.24 13.86 -8.50
C THR A 29 -8.31 14.05 -7.40
N ILE A 30 -8.07 13.60 -6.17
CA ILE A 30 -9.09 13.67 -5.10
C ILE A 30 -9.27 15.07 -4.52
N THR A 31 -8.31 15.97 -4.76
CA THR A 31 -8.40 17.40 -4.37
C THR A 31 -8.89 18.29 -5.50
N PHE A 32 -9.35 17.70 -6.61
CA PHE A 32 -9.85 18.45 -7.76
C PHE A 32 -8.81 19.43 -8.31
N GLU A 33 -7.57 18.94 -8.45
CA GLU A 33 -6.40 19.65 -8.98
C GLU A 33 -5.97 20.90 -8.17
N ARG A 34 -6.49 21.09 -6.95
CA ARG A 34 -6.14 22.25 -6.11
C ARG A 34 -4.70 22.28 -5.61
N LEU A 35 -3.96 21.19 -5.77
CA LEU A 35 -2.55 21.11 -5.36
C LEU A 35 -1.59 21.26 -6.55
N VAL A 36 -2.08 21.26 -7.78
CA VAL A 36 -1.25 21.33 -9.01
C VAL A 36 -0.50 22.66 -9.09
N ASP A 37 -1.14 23.77 -8.71
CA ASP A 37 -0.51 25.11 -8.71
C ASP A 37 0.42 25.34 -7.52
N GLY A 38 0.50 24.40 -6.59
CA GLY A 38 1.36 24.45 -5.42
C GLY A 38 0.64 24.12 -4.11
N LEU A 39 1.45 24.02 -3.06
CA LEU A 39 0.95 23.75 -1.72
C LEU A 39 0.39 25.03 -1.09
N PRO A 40 -0.64 24.94 -0.21
CA PRO A 40 -1.11 26.07 0.58
C PRO A 40 0.02 26.71 1.40
N ASP A 41 -0.04 28.02 1.63
CA ASP A 41 0.98 28.76 2.38
C ASP A 41 1.08 28.34 3.86
N ASN A 42 0.03 27.76 4.40
CA ASN A 42 -0.01 27.30 5.78
C ASN A 42 0.90 26.09 6.01
N GLU A 43 1.95 26.23 6.82
CA GLU A 43 2.93 25.16 7.11
C GLU A 43 2.28 23.88 7.67
N ARG A 44 1.22 24.04 8.48
CA ARG A 44 0.50 22.89 9.02
C ARG A 44 -0.26 22.14 7.93
N ALA A 45 -0.85 22.89 6.99
CA ALA A 45 -1.51 22.30 5.81
C ALA A 45 -0.48 21.54 4.95
N GLN A 46 0.65 22.17 4.63
CA GLN A 46 1.76 21.53 3.91
C GLN A 46 2.24 20.25 4.60
N THR A 47 2.41 20.30 5.93
CA THR A 47 2.84 19.11 6.69
C THR A 47 1.82 17.97 6.60
N LYS A 48 0.53 18.27 6.67
CA LYS A 48 -0.54 17.28 6.53
C LYS A 48 -0.57 16.69 5.13
N ILE A 49 -0.45 17.50 4.08
CA ILE A 49 -0.41 17.04 2.68
C ILE A 49 0.80 16.12 2.47
N LYS A 50 1.99 16.53 2.92
CA LYS A 50 3.19 15.67 2.83
C LYS A 50 3.04 14.34 3.56
N LYS A 51 2.36 14.33 4.71
CA LYS A 51 2.04 13.08 5.42
C LYS A 51 1.01 12.24 4.69
N ALA A 52 0.03 12.86 4.02
CA ALA A 52 -0.91 12.14 3.16
C ALA A 52 -0.19 11.44 2.02
N VAL A 53 0.72 12.12 1.32
CA VAL A 53 1.57 11.51 0.26
C VAL A 53 2.32 10.30 0.83
N CYS A 54 2.99 10.43 1.96
CA CYS A 54 3.72 9.31 2.58
C CYS A 54 2.80 8.13 2.90
N ALA A 55 1.64 8.40 3.50
CA ALA A 55 0.70 7.34 3.89
C ALA A 55 0.08 6.61 2.69
N VAL A 56 -0.25 7.34 1.63
CA VAL A 56 -0.73 6.75 0.37
C VAL A 56 0.38 5.97 -0.32
N SER A 57 1.63 6.47 -0.30
CA SER A 57 2.81 5.75 -0.83
C SER A 57 3.00 4.39 -0.16
N ASP A 58 2.87 4.31 1.17
CA ASP A 58 2.94 3.03 1.90
C ASP A 58 1.87 2.04 1.42
N LYS A 59 0.64 2.51 1.18
CA LYS A 59 -0.45 1.64 0.68
C LYS A 59 -0.18 1.19 -0.75
N LEU A 60 0.26 2.09 -1.63
CA LEU A 60 0.61 1.77 -3.01
C LEU A 60 1.76 0.75 -3.08
N TYR A 61 2.78 0.92 -2.24
CA TYR A 61 3.87 -0.04 -2.15
C TYR A 61 3.40 -1.42 -1.68
N GLY A 62 2.56 -1.46 -0.64
CA GLY A 62 1.97 -2.70 -0.16
C GLY A 62 1.09 -3.40 -1.22
N LEU A 63 0.30 -2.65 -1.98
CA LEU A 63 -0.50 -3.18 -3.10
C LEU A 63 0.41 -3.76 -4.19
N GLU A 64 1.48 -3.06 -4.58
CA GLU A 64 2.45 -3.56 -5.56
C GLU A 64 3.13 -4.86 -5.09
N LEU A 65 3.46 -4.96 -3.80
CA LEU A 65 3.98 -6.21 -3.22
C LEU A 65 2.97 -7.35 -3.26
N ALA A 66 1.71 -7.07 -2.93
CA ALA A 66 0.63 -8.07 -2.97
C ALA A 66 0.41 -8.58 -4.39
N GLU A 67 0.42 -7.70 -5.41
CA GLU A 67 0.33 -8.08 -6.82
C GLU A 67 1.52 -8.95 -7.27
N LYS A 68 2.75 -8.54 -6.92
CA LYS A 68 3.96 -9.33 -7.24
C LYS A 68 3.91 -10.72 -6.61
N GLN A 69 3.44 -10.82 -5.36
CA GLN A 69 3.28 -12.11 -4.68
C GLN A 69 2.22 -12.99 -5.36
N ALA A 70 1.08 -12.40 -5.73
CA ALA A 70 0.02 -13.12 -6.45
C ALA A 70 0.53 -13.62 -7.82
N LEU A 71 1.24 -12.80 -8.57
CA LEU A 71 1.83 -13.18 -9.85
C LEU A 71 2.89 -14.28 -9.69
N SER A 72 3.76 -14.17 -8.68
CA SER A 72 4.77 -15.19 -8.40
C SER A 72 4.14 -16.52 -7.98
N ALA A 73 3.06 -16.48 -7.21
CA ALA A 73 2.30 -17.67 -6.83
C ALA A 73 1.59 -18.30 -8.04
N ALA A 74 1.08 -17.48 -8.97
CA ALA A 74 0.44 -17.97 -10.20
C ALA A 74 1.45 -18.53 -11.22
N ALA A 75 2.64 -17.94 -11.30
CA ALA A 75 3.71 -18.36 -12.22
C ALA A 75 4.52 -19.56 -11.72
N GLY A 76 4.48 -19.85 -10.44
CA GLY A 76 5.34 -20.81 -9.77
C GLY A 76 4.58 -21.90 -9.04
N SER A 77 3.88 -22.77 -9.78
CA SER A 77 3.66 -24.14 -9.28
C SER A 77 4.91 -25.02 -9.45
N ASP A 78 6.01 -24.45 -9.98
CA ASP A 78 7.30 -25.12 -9.91
C ASP A 78 7.97 -24.75 -8.59
N SER A 79 7.90 -25.69 -7.64
CA SER A 79 8.66 -25.70 -6.42
C SER A 79 10.12 -25.34 -6.74
N LYS A 80 10.50 -24.06 -6.54
CA LYS A 80 11.91 -23.71 -6.45
C LYS A 80 12.45 -24.33 -5.16
N THR A 81 12.85 -25.56 -5.28
CA THR A 81 13.77 -26.19 -4.36
C THR A 81 15.07 -25.37 -4.50
N ASP A 82 15.44 -24.66 -3.45
CA ASP A 82 16.76 -24.02 -3.33
C ASP A 82 17.85 -25.08 -3.56
N ILE A 83 19.03 -24.67 -4.01
CA ILE A 83 20.20 -25.54 -4.31
C ILE A 83 20.56 -26.44 -3.11
N ASN A 84 19.98 -26.21 -1.93
CA ASN A 84 20.15 -26.99 -0.70
C ASN A 84 18.93 -27.85 -0.32
N GLY A 85 17.94 -28.03 -1.21
CA GLY A 85 16.80 -28.92 -0.96
C GLY A 85 15.82 -28.44 0.14
N LYS A 86 15.89 -27.18 0.55
CA LYS A 86 14.93 -26.61 1.51
C LYS A 86 13.74 -26.00 0.78
N SER A 87 12.59 -26.58 0.98
CA SER A 87 11.29 -26.02 0.56
C SER A 87 10.99 -24.77 1.40
N SER A 88 10.82 -23.63 0.73
CA SER A 88 10.46 -22.35 1.37
C SER A 88 8.94 -22.21 1.38
N GLY A 89 8.30 -22.44 2.51
CA GLY A 89 6.86 -22.29 2.70
C GLY A 89 6.46 -22.33 4.17
N ILE A 90 5.27 -21.87 4.49
CA ILE A 90 4.72 -21.95 5.85
C ILE A 90 4.25 -23.38 6.10
N ILE A 91 4.85 -24.05 7.09
CA ILE A 91 4.46 -25.40 7.49
C ILE A 91 3.11 -25.33 8.23
N VAL A 92 2.07 -25.94 7.67
CA VAL A 92 0.74 -26.03 8.28
C VAL A 92 0.54 -27.32 9.07
N SER A 93 1.31 -28.36 8.79
CA SER A 93 1.21 -29.63 9.51
C SER A 93 2.53 -30.40 9.46
N ARG A 94 2.89 -31.00 10.59
CA ARG A 94 4.04 -31.91 10.71
C ARG A 94 3.62 -33.16 11.45
N ASN A 95 3.66 -34.31 10.79
CA ASN A 95 3.41 -35.62 11.39
C ASN A 95 4.72 -36.33 11.71
N SER A 96 4.82 -36.87 12.92
CA SER A 96 6.05 -37.44 13.50
C SER A 96 6.18 -38.96 13.33
N GLY A 97 5.45 -39.57 12.40
CA GLY A 97 5.44 -41.04 12.25
C GLY A 97 5.85 -41.59 10.88
N SER A 98 5.95 -40.76 9.90
CA SER A 98 6.50 -40.95 8.57
C SER A 98 6.52 -39.55 8.02
N GLU A 99 7.71 -38.98 7.83
CA GLU A 99 7.88 -37.53 7.60
C GLU A 99 7.01 -37.00 6.46
N SER A 100 5.81 -36.56 6.79
CA SER A 100 4.94 -35.79 5.90
C SER A 100 4.87 -34.35 6.41
N ILE A 101 5.47 -33.42 5.67
CA ILE A 101 5.38 -31.99 5.94
C ILE A 101 4.42 -31.40 4.90
N SER A 102 3.32 -30.81 5.36
CA SER A 102 2.42 -30.06 4.51
C SER A 102 2.69 -28.57 4.62
N TYR A 103 2.84 -27.91 3.48
CA TYR A 103 3.01 -26.46 3.40
C TYR A 103 1.66 -25.81 3.04
N ALA A 104 1.43 -24.59 3.57
CA ALA A 104 0.26 -23.81 3.17
C ALA A 104 0.30 -23.53 1.67
N SER A 105 -0.83 -23.72 1.01
CA SER A 105 -0.98 -23.32 -0.38
C SER A 105 -0.93 -21.79 -0.50
N PRO A 106 -0.51 -21.24 -1.66
CA PRO A 106 -0.55 -19.81 -1.91
C PRO A 106 -1.94 -19.18 -1.66
N SER A 107 -3.01 -19.92 -1.95
CA SER A 107 -4.38 -19.48 -1.71
C SER A 107 -4.73 -19.41 -0.22
N GLU A 108 -4.26 -20.34 0.60
CA GLU A 108 -4.46 -20.29 2.07
C GLU A 108 -3.72 -19.14 2.70
N ILE A 109 -2.47 -18.88 2.26
CA ILE A 109 -1.67 -17.73 2.71
C ILE A 109 -2.35 -16.43 2.31
N ALA A 110 -2.81 -16.31 1.05
CA ALA A 110 -3.50 -15.13 0.55
C ALA A 110 -4.83 -14.88 1.28
N ASN A 111 -5.61 -15.91 1.56
CA ASN A 111 -6.86 -15.78 2.31
C ASN A 111 -6.61 -15.38 3.78
N GLY A 112 -5.57 -15.91 4.40
CA GLY A 112 -5.13 -15.47 5.73
C GLY A 112 -4.71 -14.00 5.72
N ALA A 113 -3.91 -13.58 4.75
CA ALA A 113 -3.46 -12.20 4.61
C ALA A 113 -4.64 -11.22 4.39
N LYS A 114 -5.63 -11.59 3.57
CA LYS A 114 -6.86 -10.79 3.35
C LYS A 114 -7.65 -10.55 4.63
N ALA A 115 -7.71 -11.53 5.51
CA ALA A 115 -8.43 -11.41 6.79
C ALA A 115 -7.79 -10.39 7.75
N TRP A 116 -6.48 -10.16 7.65
CA TRP A 116 -5.72 -9.32 8.58
C TRP A 116 -5.18 -8.02 7.99
N SER A 117 -5.22 -7.86 6.68
CA SER A 117 -4.65 -6.70 6.00
C SER A 117 -5.63 -6.06 5.02
N ALA A 118 -5.95 -4.79 5.25
CA ALA A 118 -6.78 -4.01 4.33
C ALA A 118 -6.14 -3.89 2.92
N VAL A 119 -4.80 -3.88 2.83
CA VAL A 119 -4.07 -3.87 1.57
C VAL A 119 -4.31 -5.16 0.78
N TYR A 120 -4.12 -6.32 1.41
CA TYR A 120 -4.36 -7.60 0.75
C TYR A 120 -5.84 -7.84 0.41
N SER A 121 -6.75 -7.29 1.24
CA SER A 121 -8.19 -7.33 0.95
C SER A 121 -8.58 -6.49 -0.26
N ALA A 122 -7.91 -5.36 -0.47
CA ALA A 122 -8.16 -4.45 -1.59
C ALA A 122 -7.44 -4.87 -2.88
N ALA A 123 -6.34 -5.64 -2.79
CA ALA A 123 -5.52 -6.02 -3.93
C ALA A 123 -6.35 -6.82 -4.96
N GLY A 124 -6.33 -6.36 -6.20
CA GLY A 124 -7.09 -6.95 -7.31
C GLY A 124 -8.54 -6.46 -7.44
N ASP A 125 -9.00 -5.58 -6.55
CA ASP A 125 -10.28 -4.88 -6.65
C ASP A 125 -10.03 -3.37 -6.76
N GLU A 126 -10.33 -2.78 -7.91
CA GLU A 126 -10.08 -1.37 -8.17
C GLU A 126 -10.90 -0.45 -7.25
N GLN A 127 -12.16 -0.78 -6.98
CA GLN A 127 -13.01 0.03 -6.11
C GLN A 127 -12.52 -0.04 -4.66
N ALA A 128 -12.17 -1.23 -4.18
CA ALA A 128 -11.61 -1.40 -2.85
C ALA A 128 -10.25 -0.71 -2.70
N THR A 129 -9.42 -0.76 -3.73
CA THR A 129 -8.13 -0.05 -3.79
C THR A 129 -8.33 1.46 -3.72
N ASN A 130 -9.18 2.02 -4.57
CA ASN A 130 -9.46 3.46 -4.59
C ASN A 130 -10.05 3.93 -3.25
N LYS A 131 -10.95 3.14 -2.67
CA LYS A 131 -11.50 3.44 -1.33
C LYS A 131 -10.41 3.41 -0.26
N LEU A 132 -9.53 2.42 -0.25
CA LEU A 132 -8.43 2.32 0.71
C LEU A 132 -7.51 3.54 0.63
N LEU A 133 -7.12 3.97 -0.58
CA LEU A 133 -6.26 5.12 -0.80
C LEU A 133 -6.96 6.41 -0.37
N TYR A 134 -8.24 6.59 -0.74
CA TYR A 134 -9.03 7.75 -0.35
C TYR A 134 -9.18 7.84 1.18
N ASP A 135 -9.58 6.76 1.84
CA ASP A 135 -9.74 6.73 3.30
C ASP A 135 -8.40 7.03 4.00
N THR A 136 -7.28 6.55 3.44
CA THR A 136 -5.93 6.83 3.95
C THR A 136 -5.59 8.32 3.82
N ALA A 137 -5.81 8.92 2.66
CA ALA A 137 -5.54 10.33 2.42
C ALA A 137 -6.46 11.23 3.29
N ASN A 138 -7.73 10.85 3.41
CA ASN A 138 -8.75 11.61 4.14
C ASN A 138 -8.38 11.84 5.61
N VAL A 139 -7.71 10.90 6.27
CA VAL A 139 -7.22 11.05 7.65
C VAL A 139 -6.38 12.32 7.83
N TYR A 140 -5.58 12.66 6.82
CA TYR A 140 -4.68 13.82 6.86
C TYR A 140 -5.30 15.08 6.23
N LEU A 141 -6.07 14.90 5.15
CA LEU A 141 -6.60 16.02 4.36
C LEU A 141 -7.91 16.59 4.92
N MET A 142 -8.61 15.85 5.79
CA MET A 142 -9.82 16.36 6.42
C MET A 142 -9.57 17.70 7.14
N GLY A 143 -10.32 18.73 6.74
CA GLY A 143 -10.22 20.09 7.28
C GLY A 143 -9.00 20.89 6.81
N VAL A 144 -8.21 20.37 5.86
CA VAL A 144 -7.18 21.15 5.15
C VAL A 144 -7.84 22.00 4.08
N ARG A 145 -7.41 23.27 3.98
CA ARG A 145 -7.93 24.25 3.03
C ARG A 145 -6.79 24.75 2.13
N ASP A 146 -7.15 25.15 0.93
CA ASP A 146 -6.26 25.90 0.03
C ASP A 146 -6.06 27.36 0.49
N ASN A 147 -5.35 28.15 -0.29
CA ASN A 147 -5.08 29.56 -0.01
C ASN A 147 -6.33 30.46 -0.10
N GLU A 148 -7.37 29.99 -0.80
CA GLU A 148 -8.65 30.67 -0.93
C GLU A 148 -9.63 30.32 0.20
N GLY A 149 -9.24 29.39 1.07
CA GLY A 149 -10.05 28.93 2.18
C GLY A 149 -10.99 27.78 1.84
N THR A 150 -10.93 27.22 0.62
CA THR A 150 -11.75 26.11 0.18
C THR A 150 -11.18 24.79 0.73
N PRO A 151 -12.01 23.90 1.31
CA PRO A 151 -11.54 22.58 1.73
C PRO A 151 -11.01 21.78 0.55
N LEU A 152 -9.83 21.14 0.68
CA LEU A 152 -9.20 20.38 -0.41
C LEU A 152 -10.09 19.25 -0.94
N LEU A 153 -10.84 18.58 -0.07
CA LEU A 153 -11.73 17.47 -0.45
C LEU A 153 -13.16 17.92 -0.82
N PHE A 154 -13.36 19.20 -1.09
CA PHE A 154 -14.68 19.73 -1.47
C PHE A 154 -14.87 19.66 -2.97
N ALA A 155 -15.90 18.91 -3.42
CA ALA A 155 -16.17 18.70 -4.84
C ALA A 155 -16.67 19.98 -5.59
N GLY A 156 -17.04 21.04 -4.86
CA GLY A 156 -17.72 22.18 -5.47
C GLY A 156 -19.19 21.85 -5.83
N LEU A 157 -20.05 22.84 -5.79
CA LEU A 157 -21.40 22.80 -6.38
C LEU A 157 -21.44 23.73 -7.57
#